data_85a30e37d54e017c7224c0006022c3ae
#
_entry.id   85a30e37d54e017c7224c0006022c3ae
#
_cell.length_a   1.000
_cell.length_b   1.000
_cell.length_c   1.000
_cell.angle_alpha   90.00
_cell.angle_beta   90.00
_cell.angle_gamma   90.00
#
_symmetry.space_group_name_H-M   'P 1'
#
loop_
_entity.id
_entity.type
_entity.pdbx_description
1 polymer ?
#
loop_
_entity_poly.entity_id
_entity_poly.type
_entity_poly.pdbx_seq_one_letter_code
_entity_poly.pdbx_strand_id
1 'polypeptide(L)'
;RPDGDPSGQTAEDNIYITTGVMDQETYRSETTGQTKAKVGFIDYNQAVHNVRVVTSDSVFTEAISTSMFVKLGEQKYFKDGAILVRKADSISGDTATWSDQIVAISQQDYEDAYGQDPRNLSNYVISRDTVLNPTMTANDDGTYTLAFDLEPSGASAYYRHQVRTYSGASKSPEFSAVHMVWTIDANWDLLQMDTVESYAVSMSGLGSLNCTSTLTEVFSDFGAVTDDQTEFQHYLETEYDPNNLGKLSDGGQDTQAIVRDFFRRTPNYSLTVTANGQSYGLTAHVDIDQTTFQVRGNVAGVDLFAAYSNERVYVAFGSQKIVLRASDTIDAARTVAGYLGVQIPNISLDAAGMTALTKNVAMQQTDTGMTIRLNDPMISGTVLLTDPD
;
A
#
# COMPACT_ATOMS: atom_id res chain seq x y z
N ARG A 1 -24.24 7.80 -27.58
CA ARG A 1 -22.99 7.87 -28.36
C ARG A 1 -23.17 8.85 -29.52
N PRO A 2 -22.12 9.67 -29.86
CA PRO A 2 -22.17 10.54 -31.03
C PRO A 2 -22.24 9.74 -32.33
N ASP A 3 -22.70 10.39 -33.41
CA ASP A 3 -22.59 9.84 -34.77
C ASP A 3 -21.12 9.98 -35.24
N GLY A 4 -20.57 8.93 -35.82
CA GLY A 4 -19.20 8.93 -36.35
C GLY A 4 -18.23 8.09 -35.50
N ASP A 5 -16.95 8.43 -35.60
CA ASP A 5 -15.85 7.79 -34.88
C ASP A 5 -14.88 8.83 -34.27
N PRO A 6 -13.95 8.42 -33.40
CA PRO A 6 -13.02 9.34 -32.73
C PRO A 6 -12.16 10.19 -33.66
N SER A 7 -11.89 9.75 -34.91
CA SER A 7 -11.02 10.50 -35.83
C SER A 7 -11.62 11.85 -36.29
N GLY A 8 -12.93 11.99 -36.18
CA GLY A 8 -13.65 13.22 -36.51
C GLY A 8 -13.69 14.26 -35.38
N GLN A 9 -13.15 13.95 -34.21
CA GLN A 9 -13.19 14.77 -33.01
C GLN A 9 -11.77 15.22 -32.59
N THR A 10 -11.69 16.26 -31.77
CA THR A 10 -10.42 16.63 -31.13
C THR A 10 -10.04 15.61 -30.03
N ALA A 11 -8.75 15.56 -29.66
CA ALA A 11 -8.30 14.72 -28.56
C ALA A 11 -9.05 15.05 -27.25
N GLU A 12 -9.27 16.33 -26.97
CA GLU A 12 -9.99 16.80 -25.81
C GLU A 12 -11.46 16.37 -25.83
N ASP A 13 -12.15 16.55 -26.96
CA ASP A 13 -13.55 16.14 -27.09
C ASP A 13 -13.69 14.61 -26.93
N ASN A 14 -12.77 13.83 -27.48
CA ASN A 14 -12.76 12.37 -27.32
C ASN A 14 -12.67 11.93 -25.84
N ILE A 15 -11.87 12.63 -25.00
CA ILE A 15 -11.79 12.35 -23.56
C ILE A 15 -13.17 12.53 -22.92
N TYR A 16 -13.87 13.63 -23.20
CA TYR A 16 -15.19 13.88 -22.59
C TYR A 16 -16.29 12.97 -23.15
N ILE A 17 -16.25 12.67 -24.45
CA ILE A 17 -17.19 11.71 -25.05
C ILE A 17 -17.00 10.34 -24.39
N THR A 18 -15.77 9.85 -24.29
CA THR A 18 -15.45 8.58 -23.63
C THR A 18 -15.94 8.56 -22.19
N THR A 19 -15.70 9.60 -21.41
CA THR A 19 -16.22 9.71 -20.04
C THR A 19 -17.74 9.60 -20.02
N GLY A 20 -18.44 10.34 -20.87
CA GLY A 20 -19.90 10.30 -20.94
C GLY A 20 -20.47 8.97 -21.47
N VAL A 21 -19.76 8.25 -22.32
CA VAL A 21 -20.12 6.89 -22.76
C VAL A 21 -19.99 5.92 -21.60
N MET A 22 -18.84 5.94 -20.90
CA MET A 22 -18.57 5.04 -19.79
C MET A 22 -19.47 5.26 -18.58
N ASP A 23 -19.92 6.49 -18.33
CA ASP A 23 -20.89 6.81 -17.26
C ASP A 23 -22.26 6.14 -17.47
N GLN A 24 -22.59 5.76 -18.69
CA GLN A 24 -23.85 5.10 -19.04
C GLN A 24 -23.71 3.61 -19.37
N GLU A 25 -22.47 3.13 -19.44
CA GLU A 25 -22.16 1.75 -19.82
C GLU A 25 -22.13 0.83 -18.60
N THR A 26 -22.37 -0.46 -18.85
CA THR A 26 -22.11 -1.52 -17.88
C THR A 26 -20.83 -2.25 -18.29
N TYR A 27 -19.94 -2.48 -17.32
CA TYR A 27 -18.64 -3.08 -17.61
C TYR A 27 -18.02 -3.73 -16.37
N ARG A 28 -17.02 -4.56 -16.60
CA ARG A 28 -16.05 -5.02 -15.63
C ARG A 28 -14.72 -4.33 -15.90
N SER A 29 -14.01 -3.93 -14.84
CA SER A 29 -12.62 -3.53 -14.97
C SER A 29 -11.73 -4.20 -13.94
N GLU A 30 -10.47 -4.35 -14.30
CA GLU A 30 -9.42 -4.90 -13.45
C GLU A 30 -8.21 -3.98 -13.50
N THR A 31 -7.81 -3.48 -12.32
CA THR A 31 -6.64 -2.61 -12.16
C THR A 31 -5.51 -3.40 -11.53
N THR A 32 -4.35 -3.34 -12.13
CA THR A 32 -3.09 -3.85 -11.56
C THR A 32 -2.04 -2.76 -11.55
N GLY A 33 -1.12 -2.84 -10.62
CA GLY A 33 -0.02 -1.89 -10.58
C GLY A 33 0.73 -1.88 -9.26
N GLN A 34 1.50 -0.84 -9.07
CA GLN A 34 2.33 -0.66 -7.89
C GLN A 34 2.47 0.80 -7.50
N THR A 35 2.55 1.04 -6.21
CA THR A 35 2.95 2.31 -5.63
C THR A 35 4.34 2.16 -5.03
N LYS A 36 5.27 2.98 -5.47
CA LYS A 36 6.61 3.10 -4.90
C LYS A 36 6.68 4.34 -4.04
N ALA A 37 7.22 4.18 -2.83
CA ALA A 37 7.46 5.30 -1.94
C ALA A 37 8.93 5.33 -1.53
N LYS A 38 9.47 6.55 -1.35
CA LYS A 38 10.81 6.77 -0.81
C LYS A 38 10.72 7.51 0.52
N VAL A 39 11.33 6.91 1.54
CA VAL A 39 11.57 7.54 2.83
C VAL A 39 13.08 7.71 2.97
N GLY A 40 13.59 8.88 2.57
CA GLY A 40 15.03 9.06 2.46
C GLY A 40 15.61 8.13 1.38
N PHE A 41 16.30 7.05 1.77
CA PHE A 41 16.79 5.99 0.87
C PHE A 41 16.04 4.66 1.05
N ILE A 42 14.94 4.61 1.83
CA ILE A 42 14.08 3.43 1.93
C ILE A 42 13.20 3.37 0.69
N ASP A 43 13.40 2.37 -0.15
CA ASP A 43 12.50 2.05 -1.24
C ASP A 43 11.41 1.10 -0.73
N TYR A 44 10.18 1.58 -0.77
CA TYR A 44 8.98 0.84 -0.40
C TYR A 44 8.15 0.57 -1.65
N ASN A 45 7.63 -0.64 -1.78
CA ASN A 45 6.78 -1.02 -2.90
C ASN A 45 5.50 -1.67 -2.40
N GLN A 46 4.36 -1.22 -2.92
CA GLN A 46 3.03 -1.74 -2.62
C GLN A 46 2.37 -2.18 -3.92
N ALA A 47 2.04 -3.46 -4.02
CA ALA A 47 1.26 -3.98 -5.14
C ALA A 47 -0.21 -3.62 -4.96
N VAL A 48 -0.89 -3.32 -6.05
CA VAL A 48 -2.32 -2.98 -6.10
C VAL A 48 -3.02 -3.90 -7.10
N HIS A 49 -4.10 -4.50 -6.66
CA HIS A 49 -5.04 -5.25 -7.50
C HIS A 49 -6.47 -4.87 -7.14
N ASN A 50 -7.20 -4.30 -8.09
CA ASN A 50 -8.58 -3.90 -7.88
C ASN A 50 -9.47 -4.49 -8.97
N VAL A 51 -10.69 -4.82 -8.60
CA VAL A 51 -11.76 -5.22 -9.52
C VAL A 51 -12.94 -4.29 -9.33
N ARG A 52 -13.56 -3.87 -10.41
CA ARG A 52 -14.80 -3.10 -10.40
C ARG A 52 -15.81 -3.73 -11.34
N VAL A 53 -17.04 -3.84 -10.90
CA VAL A 53 -18.17 -4.34 -11.66
C VAL A 53 -19.27 -3.28 -11.62
N VAL A 54 -19.61 -2.72 -12.76
CA VAL A 54 -20.64 -1.67 -12.90
C VAL A 54 -21.79 -2.24 -13.68
N THR A 55 -22.95 -2.35 -13.04
CA THR A 55 -24.21 -2.75 -13.68
C THR A 55 -25.15 -1.54 -13.80
N SER A 56 -26.34 -1.72 -14.36
CA SER A 56 -27.33 -0.65 -14.47
C SER A 56 -27.82 -0.13 -13.10
N ASP A 57 -27.78 -0.95 -12.05
CA ASP A 57 -28.38 -0.66 -10.75
C ASP A 57 -27.41 -0.87 -9.56
N SER A 58 -26.24 -1.44 -9.80
CA SER A 58 -25.26 -1.68 -8.75
C SER A 58 -23.83 -1.37 -9.18
N VAL A 59 -22.97 -1.13 -8.19
CA VAL A 59 -21.50 -1.09 -8.35
C VAL A 59 -20.88 -1.95 -7.28
N PHE A 60 -20.01 -2.84 -7.69
CA PHE A 60 -19.14 -3.59 -6.79
C PHE A 60 -17.68 -3.19 -7.02
N THR A 61 -16.94 -3.03 -5.95
CA THR A 61 -15.49 -2.82 -6.00
C THR A 61 -14.79 -3.74 -5.02
N GLU A 62 -13.69 -4.32 -5.47
CA GLU A 62 -12.75 -5.05 -4.62
C GLU A 62 -11.37 -4.40 -4.77
N ALA A 63 -10.73 -4.09 -3.67
CA ALA A 63 -9.41 -3.49 -3.65
C ALA A 63 -8.49 -4.30 -2.73
N ILE A 64 -7.37 -4.77 -3.26
CA ILE A 64 -6.33 -5.48 -2.53
C ILE A 64 -5.02 -4.71 -2.71
N SER A 65 -4.41 -4.34 -1.59
CA SER A 65 -3.11 -3.70 -1.55
C SER A 65 -2.17 -4.51 -0.67
N THR A 66 -1.03 -4.90 -1.22
CA THR A 66 -0.05 -5.71 -0.51
C THR A 66 1.33 -5.09 -0.56
N SER A 67 1.92 -5.02 0.60
CA SER A 67 3.32 -4.67 0.78
C SER A 67 3.88 -5.50 1.92
N MET A 68 5.16 -5.37 2.17
CA MET A 68 5.78 -6.00 3.32
C MET A 68 5.17 -5.60 4.66
N PHE A 69 4.75 -4.33 4.78
CA PHE A 69 4.22 -3.79 6.04
C PHE A 69 2.69 -3.76 6.10
N VAL A 70 2.03 -3.66 4.96
CA VAL A 70 0.59 -3.42 4.88
C VAL A 70 -0.06 -4.42 3.94
N LYS A 71 -1.05 -5.14 4.45
CA LYS A 71 -1.95 -5.98 3.66
C LYS A 71 -3.36 -5.47 3.92
N LEU A 72 -3.98 -4.89 2.91
CA LEU A 72 -5.33 -4.31 2.98
C LEU A 72 -6.20 -4.92 1.90
N GLY A 73 -7.37 -5.38 2.29
CA GLY A 73 -8.41 -5.84 1.38
C GLY A 73 -9.76 -5.28 1.80
N GLU A 74 -10.47 -4.72 0.83
CA GLU A 74 -11.79 -4.15 1.05
C GLU A 74 -12.70 -4.39 -0.15
N GLN A 75 -13.92 -4.83 0.10
CA GLN A 75 -15.00 -4.88 -0.85
C GLN A 75 -16.05 -3.84 -0.51
N LYS A 76 -16.59 -3.17 -1.52
CA LYS A 76 -17.70 -2.24 -1.40
C LYS A 76 -18.78 -2.59 -2.41
N TYR A 77 -20.03 -2.50 -1.98
CA TYR A 77 -21.18 -2.77 -2.80
C TYR A 77 -22.24 -1.68 -2.65
N PHE A 78 -22.69 -1.15 -3.76
CA PHE A 78 -23.62 -0.03 -3.85
C PHE A 78 -24.85 -0.48 -4.64
N LYS A 79 -26.01 -0.39 -4.01
CA LYS A 79 -27.29 -0.69 -4.66
C LYS A 79 -28.43 -0.01 -3.92
N ASP A 80 -29.38 0.58 -4.65
CA ASP A 80 -30.60 1.19 -4.13
C ASP A 80 -30.34 2.21 -2.98
N GLY A 81 -29.23 2.94 -3.06
CA GLY A 81 -28.82 3.91 -2.03
C GLY A 81 -28.13 3.30 -0.81
N ALA A 82 -28.06 1.99 -0.70
CA ALA A 82 -27.28 1.32 0.33
C ALA A 82 -25.79 1.26 -0.05
N ILE A 83 -24.93 1.41 0.94
CA ILE A 83 -23.48 1.26 0.82
C ILE A 83 -23.03 0.22 1.83
N LEU A 84 -22.54 -0.90 1.32
CA LEU A 84 -22.06 -2.02 2.11
C LEU A 84 -20.55 -2.17 1.98
N VAL A 85 -19.86 -2.41 3.08
CA VAL A 85 -18.41 -2.57 3.13
C VAL A 85 -18.08 -3.88 3.85
N ARG A 86 -17.14 -4.62 3.30
CA ARG A 86 -16.55 -5.82 3.88
C ARG A 86 -15.04 -5.76 3.81
N LYS A 87 -14.35 -6.14 4.89
CA LYS A 87 -12.88 -6.17 4.94
C LYS A 87 -12.35 -7.58 4.82
N ALA A 88 -11.11 -7.71 4.38
CA ALA A 88 -10.42 -8.99 4.37
C ALA A 88 -9.93 -9.34 5.78
N ASP A 89 -10.10 -10.59 6.18
CA ASP A 89 -9.51 -11.16 7.40
C ASP A 89 -8.04 -11.52 7.17
N SER A 90 -7.69 -11.95 5.96
CA SER A 90 -6.31 -12.26 5.57
C SER A 90 -6.11 -12.07 4.08
N ILE A 91 -4.85 -11.84 3.67
CA ILE A 91 -4.44 -11.65 2.28
C ILE A 91 -3.16 -12.45 2.03
N SER A 92 -3.16 -13.21 0.93
CA SER A 92 -1.99 -13.92 0.41
C SER A 92 -1.85 -13.59 -1.08
N GLY A 93 -0.74 -12.90 -1.43
CA GLY A 93 -0.55 -12.35 -2.77
C GLY A 93 -1.65 -11.36 -3.17
N ASP A 94 -2.36 -11.65 -4.24
CA ASP A 94 -3.51 -10.91 -4.78
C ASP A 94 -4.87 -11.50 -4.36
N THR A 95 -4.86 -12.50 -3.47
CA THR A 95 -6.06 -13.23 -3.03
C THR A 95 -6.39 -12.87 -1.58
N ALA A 96 -7.65 -12.65 -1.27
CA ALA A 96 -8.13 -12.35 0.08
C ALA A 96 -9.13 -13.40 0.59
N THR A 97 -9.08 -13.65 1.90
CA THR A 97 -10.19 -14.29 2.64
C THR A 97 -11.03 -13.17 3.23
N TRP A 98 -12.29 -13.13 2.87
CA TRP A 98 -13.18 -12.06 3.26
C TRP A 98 -13.88 -12.38 4.58
N SER A 99 -14.03 -11.36 5.42
CA SER A 99 -14.79 -11.44 6.67
C SER A 99 -16.25 -11.76 6.40
N ASP A 100 -16.88 -12.55 7.26
CA ASP A 100 -18.34 -12.76 7.23
C ASP A 100 -19.12 -11.49 7.63
N GLN A 101 -18.43 -10.49 8.22
CA GLN A 101 -19.05 -9.27 8.68
C GLN A 101 -19.15 -8.23 7.55
N ILE A 102 -20.38 -7.94 7.13
CA ILE A 102 -20.72 -6.82 6.24
C ILE A 102 -21.22 -5.66 7.11
N VAL A 103 -20.78 -4.43 6.79
CA VAL A 103 -21.19 -3.20 7.47
C VAL A 103 -21.86 -2.27 6.47
N ALA A 104 -23.10 -1.86 6.78
CA ALA A 104 -23.77 -0.79 6.04
C ALA A 104 -23.36 0.56 6.61
N ILE A 105 -22.97 1.50 5.73
CA ILE A 105 -22.51 2.84 6.13
C ILE A 105 -23.36 3.94 5.47
N SER A 106 -23.30 5.14 6.01
CA SER A 106 -23.97 6.28 5.43
C SER A 106 -23.20 6.84 4.22
N GLN A 107 -23.91 7.56 3.35
CA GLN A 107 -23.30 8.30 2.24
C GLN A 107 -22.24 9.27 2.74
N GLN A 108 -22.49 9.96 3.87
CA GLN A 108 -21.54 10.91 4.43
C GLN A 108 -20.25 10.23 4.90
N ASP A 109 -20.35 9.08 5.59
CA ASP A 109 -19.15 8.34 6.00
C ASP A 109 -18.35 7.84 4.79
N TYR A 110 -19.05 7.45 3.72
CA TYR A 110 -18.40 7.07 2.47
C TYR A 110 -17.66 8.25 1.81
N GLU A 111 -18.30 9.40 1.68
CA GLU A 111 -17.71 10.59 1.08
C GLU A 111 -16.53 11.11 1.90
N ASP A 112 -16.61 11.08 3.22
CA ASP A 112 -15.52 11.48 4.11
C ASP A 112 -14.29 10.56 3.96
N ALA A 113 -14.51 9.27 3.72
CA ALA A 113 -13.43 8.30 3.56
C ALA A 113 -12.87 8.22 2.13
N TYR A 114 -13.74 8.27 1.11
CA TYR A 114 -13.38 7.97 -0.28
C TYR A 114 -13.62 9.12 -1.25
N GLY A 115 -14.40 10.11 -0.86
CA GLY A 115 -14.52 11.40 -1.51
C GLY A 115 -15.49 11.52 -2.66
N GLN A 116 -15.86 10.45 -3.36
CA GLN A 116 -16.73 10.57 -4.54
C GLN A 116 -17.60 9.34 -4.81
N ASP A 117 -18.58 9.52 -5.71
CA ASP A 117 -19.46 8.46 -6.18
C ASP A 117 -18.66 7.33 -6.85
N PRO A 118 -18.86 6.07 -6.44
CA PRO A 118 -18.17 4.90 -6.99
C PRO A 118 -18.50 4.59 -8.44
N ARG A 119 -19.54 5.21 -9.01
CA ARG A 119 -19.89 5.09 -10.43
C ARG A 119 -18.96 5.90 -11.32
N ASN A 120 -18.28 6.90 -10.80
CA ASN A 120 -17.37 7.71 -11.60
C ASN A 120 -16.26 6.84 -12.20
N LEU A 121 -16.01 7.03 -13.49
CA LEU A 121 -15.02 6.28 -14.26
C LEU A 121 -13.62 6.34 -13.62
N SER A 122 -13.23 7.48 -13.11
CA SER A 122 -11.92 7.74 -12.53
C SER A 122 -12.04 8.30 -11.12
N ASN A 123 -11.04 8.02 -10.28
CA ASN A 123 -10.85 8.69 -8.99
C ASN A 123 -10.51 10.19 -9.15
N TYR A 124 -10.09 10.60 -10.34
CA TYR A 124 -9.78 11.98 -10.67
C TYR A 124 -10.97 12.69 -11.29
N VAL A 125 -11.07 13.99 -11.03
CA VAL A 125 -12.00 14.89 -11.75
C VAL A 125 -11.46 15.14 -13.15
N ILE A 126 -12.15 14.66 -14.16
CA ILE A 126 -11.82 14.84 -15.57
C ILE A 126 -12.78 15.87 -16.16
N SER A 127 -12.28 17.06 -16.39
CA SER A 127 -13.06 18.22 -16.87
C SER A 127 -12.19 19.16 -17.71
N ARG A 128 -12.82 20.16 -18.34
CA ARG A 128 -12.11 21.17 -19.12
C ARG A 128 -11.11 21.99 -18.30
N ASP A 129 -11.31 22.08 -16.99
CA ASP A 129 -10.41 22.80 -16.09
C ASP A 129 -9.23 21.94 -15.62
N THR A 130 -9.33 20.61 -15.76
CA THR A 130 -8.32 19.69 -15.24
C THR A 130 -7.50 18.97 -16.31
N VAL A 131 -8.05 18.79 -17.52
CA VAL A 131 -7.33 18.15 -18.65
C VAL A 131 -6.30 19.10 -19.26
N LEU A 132 -5.06 18.65 -19.38
CA LEU A 132 -3.93 19.41 -19.93
C LEU A 132 -3.26 18.62 -21.06
N ASN A 133 -2.81 19.33 -22.09
CA ASN A 133 -2.00 18.80 -23.19
C ASN A 133 -2.55 17.51 -23.86
N PRO A 134 -3.86 17.45 -24.19
CA PRO A 134 -4.44 16.24 -24.77
C PRO A 134 -3.90 15.99 -26.19
N THR A 135 -3.54 14.74 -26.45
CA THR A 135 -3.10 14.26 -27.77
C THR A 135 -3.85 13.00 -28.14
N MET A 136 -4.02 12.74 -29.43
CA MET A 136 -4.64 11.52 -29.95
C MET A 136 -3.79 10.93 -31.06
N THR A 137 -3.69 9.61 -31.08
CA THR A 137 -3.05 8.83 -32.14
C THR A 137 -3.97 7.69 -32.56
N ALA A 138 -4.24 7.57 -33.86
CA ALA A 138 -4.92 6.40 -34.40
C ALA A 138 -3.94 5.24 -34.47
N ASN A 139 -4.36 4.05 -34.03
CA ASN A 139 -3.56 2.84 -34.02
C ASN A 139 -3.89 1.96 -35.25
N ASP A 140 -2.96 1.09 -35.63
CA ASP A 140 -3.11 0.21 -36.80
C ASP A 140 -4.22 -0.84 -36.63
N ASP A 141 -4.62 -1.13 -35.40
CA ASP A 141 -5.69 -2.08 -35.05
C ASP A 141 -7.11 -1.44 -35.03
N GLY A 142 -7.22 -0.17 -35.39
CA GLY A 142 -8.47 0.57 -35.41
C GLY A 142 -8.88 1.17 -34.06
N THR A 143 -8.05 1.09 -33.04
CA THR A 143 -8.21 1.79 -31.76
C THR A 143 -7.56 3.16 -31.82
N TYR A 144 -7.78 3.96 -30.77
CA TYR A 144 -7.19 5.29 -30.62
C TYR A 144 -6.54 5.41 -29.24
N THR A 145 -5.34 5.98 -29.21
CA THR A 145 -4.64 6.32 -27.97
C THR A 145 -4.84 7.80 -27.65
N LEU A 146 -5.37 8.10 -26.48
CA LEU A 146 -5.50 9.44 -25.92
C LEU A 146 -4.48 9.59 -24.79
N ALA A 147 -3.58 10.55 -24.90
CA ALA A 147 -2.62 10.83 -23.83
C ALA A 147 -2.79 12.28 -23.35
N PHE A 148 -2.83 12.47 -22.04
CA PHE A 148 -3.04 13.78 -21.43
C PHE A 148 -2.52 13.81 -19.99
N ASP A 149 -2.28 15.02 -19.50
CA ASP A 149 -1.98 15.27 -18.09
C ASP A 149 -3.24 15.82 -17.40
N LEU A 150 -3.29 15.70 -16.08
CA LEU A 150 -4.29 16.37 -15.27
C LEU A 150 -3.64 17.44 -14.38
N GLU A 151 -4.33 18.57 -14.20
CA GLU A 151 -3.97 19.56 -13.19
C GLU A 151 -4.08 18.89 -11.81
N PRO A 152 -2.94 18.71 -11.08
CA PRO A 152 -2.92 17.73 -9.99
C PRO A 152 -3.82 18.10 -8.82
N SER A 153 -3.91 19.38 -8.47
CA SER A 153 -4.64 19.85 -7.29
C SER A 153 -6.15 19.75 -7.46
N GLY A 154 -6.67 20.25 -8.57
CA GLY A 154 -8.09 20.22 -8.89
C GLY A 154 -8.57 18.82 -9.23
N ALA A 155 -7.81 18.10 -10.05
CA ALA A 155 -8.17 16.73 -10.44
C ALA A 155 -8.22 15.77 -9.25
N SER A 156 -7.32 15.92 -8.26
CA SER A 156 -7.26 15.04 -7.08
C SER A 156 -8.20 15.43 -5.95
N ALA A 157 -9.11 16.39 -6.15
CA ALA A 157 -9.91 16.98 -5.07
C ALA A 157 -10.62 15.94 -4.18
N TYR A 158 -11.14 14.86 -4.78
CA TYR A 158 -11.81 13.77 -4.07
C TYR A 158 -10.87 12.58 -3.80
N TYR A 159 -9.99 12.25 -4.72
CA TYR A 159 -9.08 11.11 -4.59
C TYR A 159 -8.15 11.23 -3.37
N ARG A 160 -7.82 12.45 -2.93
CA ARG A 160 -7.07 12.71 -1.70
C ARG A 160 -7.70 12.07 -0.45
N HIS A 161 -9.02 11.99 -0.37
CA HIS A 161 -9.72 11.33 0.74
C HIS A 161 -9.40 9.83 0.77
N GLN A 162 -9.49 9.18 -0.39
CA GLN A 162 -9.19 7.75 -0.52
C GLN A 162 -7.73 7.44 -0.19
N VAL A 163 -6.79 8.19 -0.75
CA VAL A 163 -5.36 8.01 -0.47
C VAL A 163 -5.06 8.23 1.01
N ARG A 164 -5.67 9.24 1.64
CA ARG A 164 -5.55 9.48 3.08
C ARG A 164 -6.08 8.29 3.89
N THR A 165 -7.25 7.79 3.54
CA THR A 165 -7.89 6.64 4.22
C THR A 165 -7.03 5.39 4.13
N TYR A 166 -6.53 5.04 2.95
CA TYR A 166 -5.72 3.84 2.76
C TYR A 166 -4.29 3.96 3.30
N SER A 167 -3.70 5.14 3.29
CA SER A 167 -2.33 5.36 3.80
C SER A 167 -2.27 5.65 5.30
N GLY A 168 -3.38 6.01 5.94
CA GLY A 168 -3.40 6.50 7.31
C GLY A 168 -2.67 7.83 7.49
N ALA A 169 -2.60 8.65 6.43
CA ALA A 169 -1.90 9.93 6.43
C ALA A 169 -2.51 10.92 7.43
N SER A 170 -1.65 11.64 8.15
CA SER A 170 -2.06 12.68 9.12
C SER A 170 -2.61 13.95 8.46
N LYS A 171 -2.26 14.19 7.19
CA LYS A 171 -2.71 15.32 6.37
C LYS A 171 -3.19 14.83 5.01
N SER A 172 -3.98 15.66 4.32
CA SER A 172 -4.36 15.38 2.94
C SER A 172 -3.11 15.26 2.07
N PRO A 173 -3.02 14.22 1.22
CA PRO A 173 -1.93 14.06 0.27
C PRO A 173 -1.85 15.23 -0.71
N GLU A 174 -0.64 15.54 -1.15
CA GLU A 174 -0.36 16.58 -2.14
C GLU A 174 0.07 15.92 -3.45
N PHE A 175 -0.77 16.02 -4.49
CA PHE A 175 -0.46 15.51 -5.82
C PHE A 175 0.38 16.54 -6.59
N SER A 176 1.42 16.07 -7.25
CA SER A 176 2.36 16.90 -8.03
C SER A 176 2.34 16.61 -9.53
N ALA A 177 1.93 15.42 -9.94
CA ALA A 177 1.78 15.04 -11.34
C ALA A 177 0.77 13.91 -11.50
N VAL A 178 -0.04 13.96 -12.55
CA VAL A 178 -0.93 12.89 -12.98
C VAL A 178 -0.89 12.84 -14.51
N HIS A 179 -0.48 11.70 -15.04
CA HIS A 179 -0.45 11.44 -16.48
C HIS A 179 -1.34 10.24 -16.79
N MET A 180 -2.18 10.36 -17.81
CA MET A 180 -3.10 9.31 -18.25
C MET A 180 -2.89 8.99 -19.71
N VAL A 181 -2.95 7.70 -20.03
CA VAL A 181 -2.99 7.19 -21.40
C VAL A 181 -4.21 6.25 -21.49
N TRP A 182 -5.14 6.60 -22.37
CA TRP A 182 -6.34 5.81 -22.63
C TRP A 182 -6.27 5.15 -24.00
N THR A 183 -6.68 3.90 -24.07
CA THR A 183 -6.96 3.23 -25.35
C THR A 183 -8.47 3.08 -25.49
N ILE A 184 -9.02 3.65 -26.53
CA ILE A 184 -10.46 3.59 -26.84
C ILE A 184 -10.70 2.91 -28.18
N ASP A 185 -11.87 2.31 -28.34
CA ASP A 185 -12.31 1.78 -29.64
C ASP A 185 -13.03 2.84 -30.50
N ALA A 186 -13.49 2.43 -31.67
CA ALA A 186 -14.25 3.29 -32.59
C ALA A 186 -15.62 3.75 -32.05
N ASN A 187 -16.11 3.17 -30.98
CA ASN A 187 -17.38 3.51 -30.31
C ASN A 187 -17.18 4.32 -29.03
N TRP A 188 -15.96 4.77 -28.72
CA TRP A 188 -15.55 5.40 -27.47
C TRP A 188 -15.64 4.49 -26.23
N ASP A 189 -15.69 3.17 -26.40
CA ASP A 189 -15.53 2.28 -25.28
C ASP A 189 -14.08 2.31 -24.80
N LEU A 190 -13.87 2.57 -23.52
CA LEU A 190 -12.55 2.61 -22.93
C LEU A 190 -12.04 1.18 -22.69
N LEU A 191 -11.02 0.77 -23.43
CA LEU A 191 -10.47 -0.58 -23.36
C LEU A 191 -9.39 -0.69 -22.28
N GLN A 192 -8.57 0.36 -22.14
CA GLN A 192 -7.47 0.41 -21.17
C GLN A 192 -7.21 1.83 -20.71
N MET A 193 -6.87 1.99 -19.45
CA MET A 193 -6.44 3.23 -18.84
C MET A 193 -5.15 2.99 -18.08
N ASP A 194 -4.06 3.61 -18.52
CA ASP A 194 -2.79 3.66 -17.81
C ASP A 194 -2.68 4.98 -17.07
N THR A 195 -2.32 4.94 -15.79
CA THR A 195 -2.16 6.11 -14.95
C THR A 195 -0.80 6.10 -14.27
N VAL A 196 -0.07 7.19 -14.39
CA VAL A 196 1.14 7.45 -13.62
C VAL A 196 0.90 8.70 -12.77
N GLU A 197 1.01 8.54 -11.45
CA GLU A 197 0.74 9.60 -10.51
C GLU A 197 1.88 9.78 -9.51
N SER A 198 2.14 11.02 -9.12
CA SER A 198 3.12 11.36 -8.09
C SER A 198 2.45 12.22 -7.02
N TYR A 199 2.66 11.86 -5.78
CA TYR A 199 2.10 12.57 -4.63
C TYR A 199 2.97 12.43 -3.38
N ALA A 200 2.79 13.34 -2.44
CA ALA A 200 3.42 13.28 -1.12
C ALA A 200 2.38 12.96 -0.05
N VAL A 201 2.74 12.05 0.85
CA VAL A 201 1.92 11.64 2.01
C VAL A 201 2.67 11.97 3.28
N SER A 202 2.03 12.71 4.19
CA SER A 202 2.59 13.00 5.51
C SER A 202 2.14 11.94 6.51
N MET A 203 3.11 11.18 7.03
CA MET A 203 2.87 10.13 8.03
C MET A 203 3.38 10.60 9.40
N SER A 204 2.56 10.40 10.44
CA SER A 204 2.96 10.75 11.81
C SER A 204 4.21 9.93 12.22
N GLY A 205 5.25 10.63 12.65
CA GLY A 205 6.52 10.00 13.09
C GLY A 205 7.49 9.61 11.96
N LEU A 206 7.07 9.60 10.69
CA LEU A 206 7.93 9.26 9.54
C LEU A 206 8.23 10.45 8.62
N GLY A 207 7.49 11.56 8.78
CA GLY A 207 7.64 12.73 7.91
C GLY A 207 6.89 12.59 6.59
N SER A 208 7.39 13.22 5.53
CA SER A 208 6.79 13.19 4.20
C SER A 208 7.36 12.07 3.35
N LEU A 209 6.48 11.27 2.76
CA LEU A 209 6.79 10.19 1.83
C LEU A 209 6.45 10.65 0.41
N ASN A 210 7.41 10.58 -0.50
CA ASN A 210 7.14 10.79 -1.92
C ASN A 210 6.76 9.46 -2.57
N CYS A 211 5.55 9.41 -3.10
CA CYS A 211 4.96 8.24 -3.73
C CYS A 211 4.86 8.43 -5.24
N THR A 212 5.09 7.36 -5.99
CA THR A 212 4.78 7.27 -7.42
C THR A 212 4.02 5.99 -7.65
N SER A 213 2.80 6.10 -8.20
CA SER A 213 1.98 4.95 -8.57
C SER A 213 1.97 4.79 -10.09
N THR A 214 2.04 3.55 -10.54
CA THR A 214 1.84 3.17 -11.94
C THR A 214 0.76 2.10 -11.96
N LEU A 215 -0.37 2.43 -12.58
CA LEU A 215 -1.58 1.61 -12.58
C LEU A 215 -2.02 1.38 -14.02
N THR A 216 -2.46 0.15 -14.33
CA THR A 216 -3.12 -0.21 -15.58
C THR A 216 -4.49 -0.78 -15.24
N GLU A 217 -5.55 -0.19 -15.77
CA GLU A 217 -6.93 -0.67 -15.67
C GLU A 217 -7.40 -1.13 -17.04
N VAL A 218 -7.86 -2.37 -17.12
CA VAL A 218 -8.39 -2.99 -18.35
C VAL A 218 -9.88 -3.19 -18.19
N PHE A 219 -10.65 -2.78 -19.20
CA PHE A 219 -12.12 -2.83 -19.23
C PHE A 219 -12.61 -3.92 -20.14
N SER A 220 -13.68 -4.60 -19.75
CA SER A 220 -14.27 -5.73 -20.46
C SER A 220 -15.77 -5.85 -20.21
N ASP A 221 -16.39 -6.80 -20.89
CA ASP A 221 -17.79 -7.24 -20.68
C ASP A 221 -18.83 -6.12 -20.86
N PHE A 222 -18.57 -5.18 -21.76
CA PHE A 222 -19.47 -4.06 -22.05
C PHE A 222 -20.89 -4.54 -22.40
N GLY A 223 -21.89 -3.97 -21.73
CA GLY A 223 -23.30 -4.31 -21.94
C GLY A 223 -23.71 -5.73 -21.52
N ALA A 224 -22.79 -6.55 -21.00
CA ALA A 224 -23.01 -7.96 -20.68
C ALA A 224 -22.82 -8.34 -19.22
N VAL A 225 -22.45 -7.38 -18.37
CA VAL A 225 -22.15 -7.60 -16.96
C VAL A 225 -23.41 -7.91 -16.16
N THR A 226 -23.32 -8.91 -15.29
CA THR A 226 -24.36 -9.27 -14.33
C THR A 226 -23.87 -9.05 -12.90
N ASP A 227 -24.80 -8.67 -12.02
CA ASP A 227 -24.54 -8.57 -10.59
C ASP A 227 -24.55 -9.97 -9.97
N ASP A 228 -23.38 -10.50 -9.67
CA ASP A 228 -23.17 -11.84 -9.08
C ASP A 228 -22.82 -11.77 -7.57
N GLN A 229 -23.01 -10.59 -6.92
CA GLN A 229 -22.64 -10.35 -5.52
C GLN A 229 -23.69 -10.87 -4.54
N THR A 230 -23.91 -12.19 -4.55
CA THR A 230 -25.02 -12.85 -3.84
C THR A 230 -25.02 -12.62 -2.33
N GLU A 231 -23.84 -12.53 -1.69
CA GLU A 231 -23.74 -12.31 -0.23
C GLU A 231 -24.17 -10.88 0.15
N PHE A 232 -23.79 -9.89 -0.64
CA PHE A 232 -24.23 -8.50 -0.45
C PHE A 232 -25.72 -8.34 -0.73
N GLN A 233 -26.23 -8.99 -1.77
CA GLN A 233 -27.68 -8.98 -2.09
C GLN A 233 -28.47 -9.63 -0.95
N HIS A 234 -28.01 -10.76 -0.42
CA HIS A 234 -28.64 -11.41 0.72
C HIS A 234 -28.66 -10.53 1.96
N TYR A 235 -27.56 -9.82 2.25
CA TYR A 235 -27.49 -8.86 3.36
C TYR A 235 -28.52 -7.73 3.18
N LEU A 236 -28.67 -7.18 1.96
CA LEU A 236 -29.68 -6.15 1.67
C LEU A 236 -31.10 -6.64 1.92
N GLU A 237 -31.39 -7.90 1.61
CA GLU A 237 -32.74 -8.49 1.77
C GLU A 237 -33.07 -8.84 3.23
N THR A 238 -32.08 -9.18 4.04
CA THR A 238 -32.30 -9.82 5.35
C THR A 238 -31.85 -9.01 6.56
N GLU A 239 -30.80 -8.19 6.41
CA GLU A 239 -30.13 -7.54 7.55
C GLU A 239 -30.04 -6.01 7.43
N TYR A 240 -30.15 -5.45 6.22
CA TYR A 240 -30.00 -4.01 5.99
C TYR A 240 -31.11 -3.20 6.67
N ASP A 241 -30.71 -2.27 7.55
CA ASP A 241 -31.59 -1.28 8.16
C ASP A 241 -31.02 0.14 7.96
N PRO A 242 -31.67 1.00 7.16
CA PRO A 242 -31.22 2.36 6.91
C PRO A 242 -31.21 3.25 8.16
N ASN A 243 -31.90 2.83 9.26
CA ASN A 243 -31.91 3.57 10.52
C ASN A 243 -30.83 3.08 11.51
N ASN A 244 -30.12 2.00 11.18
CA ASN A 244 -29.08 1.43 12.03
C ASN A 244 -27.81 1.19 11.23
N LEU A 245 -27.21 2.27 10.73
CA LEU A 245 -25.97 2.22 9.96
C LEU A 245 -24.76 2.16 10.89
N GLY A 246 -23.79 1.34 10.53
CA GLY A 246 -22.47 1.29 11.14
C GLY A 246 -21.62 2.50 10.72
N LYS A 247 -20.43 2.55 11.27
CA LYS A 247 -19.39 3.50 10.84
C LYS A 247 -18.20 2.71 10.30
N LEU A 248 -17.56 3.25 9.27
CA LEU A 248 -16.20 2.84 8.97
C LEU A 248 -15.39 3.13 10.24
N SER A 249 -14.75 2.09 10.79
CA SER A 249 -13.70 2.32 11.79
C SER A 249 -12.73 3.32 11.15
N ASP A 250 -12.44 4.42 11.85
CA ASP A 250 -11.44 5.39 11.40
C ASP A 250 -10.25 4.61 10.86
N GLY A 251 -10.02 4.68 9.54
CA GLY A 251 -8.95 3.96 8.85
C GLY A 251 -7.56 4.49 9.20
N GLY A 252 -7.46 5.19 10.34
CA GLY A 252 -6.20 5.53 10.98
C GLY A 252 -5.42 4.25 11.20
N GLN A 253 -4.53 3.92 10.28
CA GLN A 253 -3.62 2.80 10.47
C GLN A 253 -2.81 3.11 11.73
N ASP A 254 -3.05 2.35 12.78
CA ASP A 254 -2.17 2.35 13.93
C ASP A 254 -0.81 1.83 13.46
N THR A 255 0.11 2.75 13.22
CA THR A 255 1.48 2.42 12.75
C THR A 255 2.15 1.44 13.72
N GLN A 256 1.82 1.49 15.02
CA GLN A 256 2.31 0.52 15.99
C GLN A 256 1.70 -0.86 15.78
N ALA A 257 0.41 -0.93 15.46
CA ALA A 257 -0.24 -2.21 15.15
C ALA A 257 0.34 -2.82 13.87
N ILE A 258 0.61 -2.02 12.84
CA ILE A 258 1.24 -2.47 11.59
C ILE A 258 2.64 -3.04 11.86
N VAL A 259 3.47 -2.31 12.60
CA VAL A 259 4.83 -2.76 12.97
C VAL A 259 4.75 -4.04 13.80
N ARG A 260 3.84 -4.10 14.76
CA ARG A 260 3.64 -5.28 15.60
C ARG A 260 3.19 -6.50 14.79
N ASP A 261 2.27 -6.30 13.87
CA ASP A 261 1.78 -7.36 12.95
C ASP A 261 2.90 -7.87 12.04
N PHE A 262 3.72 -6.96 11.53
CA PHE A 262 4.89 -7.32 10.75
C PHE A 262 5.83 -8.24 11.57
N PHE A 263 6.21 -7.85 12.79
CA PHE A 263 7.09 -8.67 13.62
C PHE A 263 6.44 -9.99 14.06
N ARG A 264 5.12 -10.06 14.22
CA ARG A 264 4.41 -11.32 14.47
C ARG A 264 4.50 -12.29 13.31
N ARG A 265 4.40 -11.78 12.07
CA ARG A 265 4.49 -12.60 10.84
C ARG A 265 5.92 -12.98 10.49
N THR A 266 6.89 -12.15 10.87
CA THR A 266 8.32 -12.35 10.61
C THR A 266 9.13 -12.46 11.90
N PRO A 267 9.00 -13.55 12.68
CA PRO A 267 9.70 -13.67 13.94
C PRO A 267 11.18 -14.09 13.79
N ASN A 268 11.58 -14.60 12.63
CA ASN A 268 12.92 -15.16 12.41
C ASN A 268 13.70 -14.32 11.41
N TYR A 269 14.98 -14.09 11.72
CA TYR A 269 15.88 -13.26 10.92
C TYR A 269 17.21 -13.97 10.69
N SER A 270 17.75 -13.80 9.49
CA SER A 270 19.16 -14.10 9.19
C SER A 270 19.93 -12.79 9.12
N LEU A 271 20.98 -12.68 9.92
CA LEU A 271 21.83 -11.50 10.06
C LEU A 271 23.21 -11.82 9.55
N THR A 272 23.74 -11.04 8.63
CA THR A 272 25.15 -11.06 8.28
C THR A 272 25.77 -9.75 8.75
N VAL A 273 26.67 -9.83 9.70
CA VAL A 273 27.40 -8.68 10.26
C VAL A 273 28.83 -8.73 9.78
N THR A 274 29.31 -7.66 9.15
CA THR A 274 30.71 -7.51 8.77
C THR A 274 31.37 -6.46 9.66
N ALA A 275 32.36 -6.87 10.44
CA ALA A 275 33.12 -5.99 11.28
C ALA A 275 34.63 -6.25 11.04
N ASN A 276 35.42 -5.19 10.90
CA ASN A 276 36.86 -5.27 10.63
C ASN A 276 37.23 -6.20 9.45
N GLY A 277 36.40 -6.17 8.37
CA GLY A 277 36.61 -6.98 7.17
C GLY A 277 36.27 -8.46 7.31
N GLN A 278 35.73 -8.90 8.44
CA GLN A 278 35.26 -10.28 8.68
C GLN A 278 33.72 -10.29 8.73
N SER A 279 33.11 -11.28 8.09
CA SER A 279 31.67 -11.47 8.07
C SER A 279 31.25 -12.62 8.98
N TYR A 280 30.21 -12.38 9.78
CA TYR A 280 29.63 -13.31 10.73
C TYR A 280 28.16 -13.53 10.39
N GLY A 281 27.75 -14.79 10.28
CA GLY A 281 26.34 -15.17 10.11
C GLY A 281 25.68 -15.41 11.47
N LEU A 282 24.59 -14.68 11.75
CA LEU A 282 23.80 -14.84 12.97
C LEU A 282 22.35 -15.15 12.58
N THR A 283 21.62 -15.81 13.47
CA THR A 283 20.17 -15.95 13.38
C THR A 283 19.52 -15.27 14.58
N ALA A 284 18.41 -14.61 14.37
CA ALA A 284 17.66 -14.00 15.44
C ALA A 284 16.19 -14.46 15.42
N HIS A 285 15.60 -14.55 16.58
CA HIS A 285 14.18 -14.76 16.78
C HIS A 285 13.63 -13.67 17.70
N VAL A 286 12.56 -13.00 17.27
CA VAL A 286 11.89 -11.93 18.02
C VAL A 286 10.46 -12.34 18.29
N ASP A 287 10.06 -12.36 19.56
CA ASP A 287 8.66 -12.44 19.97
C ASP A 287 8.21 -11.05 20.42
N ILE A 288 7.50 -10.35 19.55
CA ILE A 288 7.08 -8.97 19.80
C ILE A 288 6.03 -8.88 20.90
N ASP A 289 5.19 -9.92 21.07
CA ASP A 289 4.12 -9.93 22.07
C ASP A 289 4.66 -10.10 23.47
N GLN A 290 5.70 -10.92 23.62
CA GLN A 290 6.41 -11.13 24.88
C GLN A 290 7.54 -10.12 25.10
N THR A 291 7.81 -9.28 24.12
CA THR A 291 8.95 -8.34 24.14
C THR A 291 10.27 -9.07 24.45
N THR A 292 10.48 -10.19 23.76
CA THR A 292 11.69 -11.00 23.89
C THR A 292 12.40 -11.16 22.57
N PHE A 293 13.71 -11.33 22.62
CA PHE A 293 14.48 -11.74 21.45
C PHE A 293 15.58 -12.75 21.80
N GLN A 294 16.02 -13.49 20.81
CA GLN A 294 17.17 -14.40 20.89
C GLN A 294 18.05 -14.19 19.64
N VAL A 295 19.36 -14.22 19.84
CA VAL A 295 20.34 -14.19 18.75
C VAL A 295 21.31 -15.36 18.95
N ARG A 296 21.61 -16.08 17.86
CA ARG A 296 22.55 -17.20 17.85
C ARG A 296 23.49 -17.08 16.66
N GLY A 297 24.70 -17.55 16.82
CA GLY A 297 25.67 -17.66 15.75
C GLY A 297 27.07 -17.97 16.23
N ASN A 298 28.02 -17.89 15.31
CA ASN A 298 29.42 -18.08 15.60
C ASN A 298 30.21 -16.81 15.22
N VAL A 299 30.92 -16.26 16.18
CA VAL A 299 31.73 -15.05 16.01
C VAL A 299 33.20 -15.44 16.23
N ALA A 300 33.98 -15.34 15.16
CA ALA A 300 35.41 -15.67 15.17
C ALA A 300 35.73 -17.07 15.73
N GLY A 301 34.92 -18.07 15.42
CA GLY A 301 35.09 -19.45 15.89
C GLY A 301 34.50 -19.73 17.27
N VAL A 302 33.88 -18.74 17.92
CA VAL A 302 33.29 -18.87 19.25
C VAL A 302 31.76 -18.78 19.13
N ASP A 303 31.04 -19.73 19.73
CA ASP A 303 29.59 -19.73 19.74
C ASP A 303 29.02 -18.58 20.58
N LEU A 304 28.09 -17.85 20.00
CA LEU A 304 27.33 -16.78 20.63
C LEU A 304 25.88 -17.20 20.80
N PHE A 305 25.37 -16.98 22.00
CA PHE A 305 23.92 -16.91 22.28
C PHE A 305 23.64 -15.66 23.10
N ALA A 306 22.66 -14.87 22.69
CA ALA A 306 22.13 -13.77 23.48
C ALA A 306 20.62 -13.82 23.50
N ALA A 307 20.02 -13.53 24.65
CA ALA A 307 18.57 -13.45 24.79
C ALA A 307 18.19 -12.29 25.70
N TYR A 308 17.08 -11.63 25.38
CA TYR A 308 16.47 -10.60 26.22
C TYR A 308 15.10 -11.04 26.70
N SER A 309 14.85 -10.91 27.98
CA SER A 309 13.57 -11.12 28.62
C SER A 309 13.54 -10.45 29.99
N ASN A 310 12.40 -9.81 30.33
CA ASN A 310 12.18 -9.21 31.65
C ASN A 310 13.29 -8.28 32.13
N GLU A 311 13.66 -7.30 31.32
CA GLU A 311 14.73 -6.31 31.58
C GLU A 311 16.11 -6.93 31.84
N ARG A 312 16.34 -8.12 31.35
CA ARG A 312 17.63 -8.83 31.48
C ARG A 312 18.11 -9.36 30.14
N VAL A 313 19.39 -9.20 29.93
CA VAL A 313 20.11 -9.78 28.79
C VAL A 313 20.95 -10.93 29.32
N TYR A 314 20.79 -12.10 28.73
CA TYR A 314 21.58 -13.30 28.97
C TYR A 314 22.54 -13.44 27.79
N VAL A 315 23.83 -13.50 28.06
CA VAL A 315 24.84 -13.69 27.01
C VAL A 315 25.67 -14.92 27.36
N ALA A 316 25.78 -15.84 26.43
CA ALA A 316 26.74 -16.92 26.45
C ALA A 316 27.68 -16.76 25.25
N PHE A 317 29.00 -16.64 25.52
CA PHE A 317 30.03 -16.51 24.51
C PHE A 317 31.15 -17.52 24.83
N GLY A 318 31.18 -18.60 24.05
CA GLY A 318 32.01 -19.75 24.39
C GLY A 318 31.63 -20.35 25.77
N SER A 319 32.59 -20.41 26.66
CA SER A 319 32.37 -20.89 28.03
C SER A 319 31.89 -19.82 29.01
N GLN A 320 31.90 -18.54 28.61
CA GLN A 320 31.48 -17.44 29.47
C GLN A 320 29.97 -17.26 29.42
N LYS A 321 29.37 -17.03 30.58
CA LYS A 321 27.92 -16.74 30.71
C LYS A 321 27.77 -15.57 31.67
N ILE A 322 27.07 -14.55 31.21
CA ILE A 322 26.79 -13.35 32.00
C ILE A 322 25.31 -12.96 31.88
N VAL A 323 24.85 -12.22 32.89
CA VAL A 323 23.51 -11.58 32.89
C VAL A 323 23.71 -10.11 33.14
N LEU A 324 23.15 -9.30 32.24
CA LEU A 324 23.22 -7.84 32.30
C LEU A 324 21.80 -7.29 32.43
N ARG A 325 21.64 -6.05 32.89
CA ARG A 325 20.36 -5.34 32.90
C ARG A 325 20.24 -4.52 31.62
N ALA A 326 19.03 -4.45 31.10
CA ALA A 326 18.69 -3.56 29.99
C ALA A 326 17.27 -3.09 30.16
N SER A 327 17.02 -1.81 29.97
CA SER A 327 15.70 -1.18 30.19
C SER A 327 14.66 -1.55 29.14
N ASP A 328 15.12 -1.82 27.91
CA ASP A 328 14.29 -2.17 26.77
C ASP A 328 15.10 -2.97 25.73
N THR A 329 14.44 -3.32 24.62
CA THR A 329 15.05 -4.12 23.54
C THR A 329 16.22 -3.42 22.84
N ILE A 330 16.17 -2.08 22.72
CA ILE A 330 17.25 -1.28 22.09
C ILE A 330 18.46 -1.24 23.03
N ASP A 331 18.22 -0.98 24.30
CA ASP A 331 19.25 -1.00 25.33
C ASP A 331 19.89 -2.39 25.46
N ALA A 332 19.07 -3.46 25.36
CA ALA A 332 19.54 -4.83 25.32
C ALA A 332 20.45 -5.11 24.11
N ALA A 333 20.05 -4.70 22.92
CA ALA A 333 20.88 -4.86 21.70
C ALA A 333 22.19 -4.10 21.82
N ARG A 334 22.18 -2.89 22.35
CA ARG A 334 23.37 -2.07 22.61
C ARG A 334 24.30 -2.71 23.65
N THR A 335 23.71 -3.29 24.69
CA THR A 335 24.44 -3.98 25.75
C THR A 335 25.17 -5.22 25.22
N VAL A 336 24.49 -6.03 24.39
CA VAL A 336 25.11 -7.20 23.73
C VAL A 336 26.24 -6.77 22.79
N ALA A 337 26.00 -5.75 21.97
CA ALA A 337 27.00 -5.23 21.04
C ALA A 337 28.24 -4.70 21.80
N GLY A 338 28.01 -3.92 22.86
CA GLY A 338 29.12 -3.43 23.72
C GLY A 338 29.92 -4.53 24.37
N TYR A 339 29.28 -5.62 24.78
CA TYR A 339 29.97 -6.79 25.31
C TYR A 339 30.85 -7.46 24.24
N LEU A 340 30.42 -7.46 22.99
CA LEU A 340 31.18 -7.97 21.85
C LEU A 340 32.21 -6.99 21.30
N GLY A 341 32.37 -5.82 21.94
CA GLY A 341 33.30 -4.78 21.49
C GLY A 341 32.79 -3.93 20.34
N VAL A 342 31.50 -4.01 20.04
CA VAL A 342 30.84 -3.25 18.99
C VAL A 342 30.04 -2.09 19.61
N GLN A 343 30.30 -0.86 19.17
CA GLN A 343 29.52 0.30 19.61
C GLN A 343 28.36 0.55 18.64
N ILE A 344 27.14 0.37 19.11
CA ILE A 344 25.96 0.83 18.40
C ILE A 344 25.70 2.29 18.78
N PRO A 345 25.64 3.23 17.80
CA PRO A 345 25.35 4.62 18.09
C PRO A 345 24.02 4.79 18.82
N ASN A 346 23.89 5.86 19.61
CA ASN A 346 22.60 6.25 20.18
C ASN A 346 21.64 6.59 19.04
N ILE A 347 20.66 5.73 18.84
CA ILE A 347 19.58 5.94 17.88
C ILE A 347 18.46 6.63 18.66
N SER A 348 18.24 7.93 18.42
CA SER A 348 17.02 8.57 18.84
C SER A 348 15.96 8.41 17.74
N LEU A 349 14.74 8.11 18.13
CA LEU A 349 13.61 8.01 17.20
C LEU A 349 13.00 9.38 16.86
N ASP A 350 13.67 10.47 17.22
CA ASP A 350 13.34 11.81 16.76
C ASP A 350 13.79 12.05 15.31
N ALA A 351 13.36 13.17 14.72
CA ALA A 351 13.67 13.49 13.32
C ALA A 351 15.17 13.58 13.03
N ALA A 352 16.00 13.99 13.99
CA ALA A 352 17.44 14.10 13.84
C ALA A 352 18.10 12.72 13.89
N GLY A 353 17.67 11.86 14.81
CA GLY A 353 18.12 10.48 14.91
C GLY A 353 17.71 9.63 13.71
N MET A 354 16.49 9.81 13.22
CA MET A 354 16.02 9.18 11.97
C MET A 354 16.86 9.64 10.77
N THR A 355 17.19 10.93 10.67
CA THR A 355 18.08 11.43 9.60
C THR A 355 19.49 10.86 9.71
N ALA A 356 20.01 10.67 10.90
CA ALA A 356 21.32 10.05 11.11
C ALA A 356 21.31 8.54 10.77
N LEU A 357 20.26 7.83 11.19
CA LEU A 357 20.04 6.42 10.84
C LEU A 357 19.95 6.24 9.33
N THR A 358 19.21 7.13 8.67
CA THR A 358 18.96 7.08 7.23
C THR A 358 20.19 7.33 6.36
N LYS A 359 21.25 7.90 6.85
CA LYS A 359 22.49 8.05 6.08
C LYS A 359 23.26 6.75 5.87
N ASN A 360 23.08 5.79 6.75
CA ASN A 360 23.91 4.59 6.83
C ASN A 360 23.12 3.28 6.68
N VAL A 361 21.80 3.37 6.55
CA VAL A 361 20.91 2.20 6.42
C VAL A 361 20.19 2.25 5.07
N ALA A 362 20.39 1.26 4.24
CA ALA A 362 19.61 1.05 3.01
C ALA A 362 18.63 -0.11 3.21
N MET A 363 17.37 0.09 2.85
CA MET A 363 16.34 -0.94 2.89
C MET A 363 15.84 -1.17 1.47
N GLN A 364 15.77 -2.42 1.06
CA GLN A 364 15.29 -2.80 -0.26
C GLN A 364 14.32 -3.96 -0.13
N GLN A 365 13.10 -3.78 -0.62
CA GLN A 365 12.14 -4.88 -0.74
C GLN A 365 12.59 -5.82 -1.86
N THR A 366 12.49 -7.12 -1.61
CA THR A 366 12.73 -8.19 -2.57
C THR A 366 11.44 -8.97 -2.80
N ASP A 367 11.40 -9.85 -3.78
CA ASP A 367 10.22 -10.69 -4.06
C ASP A 367 9.82 -11.61 -2.90
N THR A 368 10.76 -11.91 -2.00
CA THR A 368 10.58 -12.82 -0.87
C THR A 368 10.76 -12.17 0.50
N GLY A 369 10.90 -10.85 0.56
CA GLY A 369 11.10 -10.16 1.82
C GLY A 369 11.77 -8.80 1.69
N MET A 370 12.63 -8.43 2.66
CA MET A 370 13.36 -7.17 2.68
C MET A 370 14.83 -7.40 3.02
N THR A 371 15.68 -6.69 2.33
CA THR A 371 17.10 -6.58 2.70
C THR A 371 17.34 -5.23 3.36
N ILE A 372 17.90 -5.23 4.56
CA ILE A 372 18.36 -4.04 5.27
C ILE A 372 19.88 -4.07 5.27
N ARG A 373 20.52 -3.05 4.71
CA ARG A 373 21.97 -2.89 4.70
C ARG A 373 22.38 -1.73 5.60
N LEU A 374 23.30 -1.99 6.50
CA LEU A 374 23.96 -0.99 7.32
C LEU A 374 25.34 -0.71 6.72
N ASN A 375 25.58 0.51 6.29
CA ASN A 375 26.87 0.97 5.73
C ASN A 375 27.47 2.07 6.63
N ASP A 376 27.87 1.70 7.83
CA ASP A 376 28.68 2.55 8.68
C ASP A 376 30.17 2.31 8.37
N PRO A 377 31.05 3.33 8.41
CA PRO A 377 32.48 3.15 8.20
C PRO A 377 33.15 2.14 9.14
N MET A 378 32.56 1.89 10.31
CA MET A 378 33.05 0.95 11.33
C MET A 378 32.31 -0.39 11.31
N ILE A 379 31.06 -0.43 10.86
CA ILE A 379 30.20 -1.61 10.89
C ILE A 379 29.40 -1.66 9.59
N SER A 380 29.57 -2.72 8.82
CA SER A 380 28.69 -3.02 7.72
C SER A 380 27.92 -4.32 8.00
N GLY A 381 26.65 -4.34 7.64
CA GLY A 381 25.84 -5.52 7.88
C GLY A 381 24.67 -5.60 6.90
N THR A 382 24.17 -6.80 6.68
CA THR A 382 22.94 -7.05 5.92
C THR A 382 22.01 -7.88 6.76
N VAL A 383 20.77 -7.43 6.92
CA VAL A 383 19.68 -8.20 7.51
C VAL A 383 18.76 -8.60 6.37
N LEU A 384 18.53 -9.89 6.20
CA LEU A 384 17.53 -10.41 5.28
C LEU A 384 16.32 -10.82 6.11
N LEU A 385 15.20 -10.17 5.86
CA LEU A 385 13.90 -10.53 6.37
C LEU A 385 13.17 -11.29 5.26
N THR A 386 12.81 -12.54 5.52
CA THR A 386 12.00 -13.35 4.59
C THR A 386 10.55 -13.32 5.04
N ASP A 387 9.63 -13.05 4.12
CA ASP A 387 8.19 -13.19 4.36
C ASP A 387 7.90 -14.67 4.60
N PRO A 388 7.19 -15.04 5.67
CA PRO A 388 6.96 -16.44 6.02
C PRO A 388 5.81 -17.11 5.27
N ASP A 389 5.40 -16.66 4.09
CA ASP A 389 4.36 -17.33 3.32
C ASP A 389 4.57 -18.81 3.11
#